data_410d9de1d59c1084719ab913f50f35e4
#
_entry.id   410d9de1d59c1084719ab913f50f35e4
#
_cell.length_a   1.000
_cell.length_b   1.000
_cell.length_c   1.000
_cell.angle_alpha   90.00
_cell.angle_beta   90.00
_cell.angle_gamma   90.00
#
_symmetry.space_group_name_H-M   'P 1'
#
loop_
_entity.id
_entity.type
_entity.pdbx_description
1 polymer ?
#
loop_
_entity_poly.entity_id
_entity_poly.type
_entity_poly.pdbx_seq_one_letter_code
_entity_poly.pdbx_strand_id
1 'polypeptide(L)'
;MKDRRNFLLYAMGRLVSLMGTGVQDIALPLFILDLTGSGTAMGTFMIITMAPRLVLYPIAGVVGDRVNRKWIMVWTDFGRGAVILILALLATRDLVTIPLLFGAQFVVSLMNALFGPATSAMLPDIVEEEDLTRANSTMGAINSASFIVGPVLGGIIYGLGGIKVAFLINGVSFIGSGVSELFIRYHQKTKKFEKIHEIIHDLKEGIGFIRMHRGLLVLMTFALTVNFLFSPIFGVLFPYVMRIVIKFSSEQFGILEASFLIGVLIGNIIIGTLLAKSKVEKMLNRGLLAQTCFTFVFVALIFPQIIEKLGYASWIMFFALSLTFVFMGVFNAFINTPIQVELQKLVPTEFRSRVFSVLEVMGQGIVPIGFGIMGILLDLVPAHIIALTISIIGTLVVLLFVFKYSKEVTEGFENKNANSLSSQSIDS
;
A
#
# COMPACT_ATOMS: atom_id res chain seq x y z
N MET A 1 1.03 31.39 4.79
CA MET A 1 -0.12 30.43 4.71
C MET A 1 -1.41 31.23 4.73
N LYS A 2 -2.02 31.43 3.57
CA LYS A 2 -3.28 32.21 3.38
C LYS A 2 -4.41 31.68 4.24
N ASP A 3 -4.40 30.40 4.58
CA ASP A 3 -5.36 29.84 5.53
C ASP A 3 -4.78 28.68 6.34
N ARG A 4 -3.89 29.01 7.30
CA ARG A 4 -3.31 28.05 8.25
C ARG A 4 -4.37 27.18 8.93
N ARG A 5 -5.58 27.74 9.12
CA ARG A 5 -6.69 27.02 9.72
C ARG A 5 -7.20 25.89 8.82
N ASN A 6 -7.40 26.16 7.52
CA ASN A 6 -7.83 25.12 6.57
C ASN A 6 -6.85 23.97 6.47
N PHE A 7 -5.54 24.27 6.42
CA PHE A 7 -4.51 23.24 6.43
C PHE A 7 -4.51 22.42 7.72
N LEU A 8 -4.66 23.06 8.90
CA LEU A 8 -4.73 22.35 10.18
C LEU A 8 -5.95 21.43 10.25
N LEU A 9 -7.14 21.92 9.84
CA LEU A 9 -8.36 21.11 9.80
C LEU A 9 -8.17 19.88 8.87
N TYR A 10 -7.60 20.10 7.69
CA TYR A 10 -7.29 19.04 6.74
C TYR A 10 -6.30 18.02 7.33
N ALA A 11 -5.17 18.48 7.87
CA ALA A 11 -4.13 17.61 8.41
C ALA A 11 -4.61 16.81 9.62
N MET A 12 -5.35 17.43 10.53
CA MET A 12 -5.93 16.75 11.71
C MET A 12 -7.01 15.73 11.31
N GLY A 13 -7.90 16.09 10.40
CA GLY A 13 -8.88 15.14 9.86
C GLY A 13 -8.20 13.93 9.25
N ARG A 14 -7.17 14.16 8.41
CA ARG A 14 -6.36 13.08 7.80
C ARG A 14 -5.66 12.21 8.83
N LEU A 15 -5.04 12.80 9.84
CA LEU A 15 -4.37 12.05 10.91
C LEU A 15 -5.35 11.11 11.62
N VAL A 16 -6.49 11.64 12.05
CA VAL A 16 -7.52 10.88 12.79
C VAL A 16 -8.10 9.76 11.92
N SER A 17 -8.45 10.06 10.67
CA SER A 17 -8.97 9.08 9.70
C SER A 17 -7.95 7.98 9.38
N LEU A 18 -6.68 8.33 9.17
CA LEU A 18 -5.61 7.35 8.88
C LEU A 18 -5.32 6.46 10.08
N MET A 19 -5.31 7.00 11.30
CA MET A 19 -5.13 6.22 12.53
C MET A 19 -6.26 5.21 12.71
N GLY A 20 -7.52 5.64 12.53
CA GLY A 20 -8.67 4.75 12.59
C GLY A 20 -8.64 3.67 11.52
N THR A 21 -8.26 4.02 10.30
CA THR A 21 -8.07 3.06 9.19
C THR A 21 -6.99 2.04 9.55
N GLY A 22 -5.82 2.49 10.08
CA GLY A 22 -4.75 1.59 10.50
C GLY A 22 -5.18 0.60 11.59
N VAL A 23 -6.06 1.02 12.51
CA VAL A 23 -6.68 0.10 13.48
C VAL A 23 -7.54 -0.97 12.79
N GLN A 24 -8.37 -0.57 11.84
CA GLN A 24 -9.25 -1.49 11.12
C GLN A 24 -8.47 -2.43 10.20
N ASP A 25 -7.40 -1.97 9.57
CA ASP A 25 -6.56 -2.77 8.66
C ASP A 25 -5.90 -3.96 9.38
N ILE A 26 -5.75 -3.89 10.70
CA ILE A 26 -5.30 -5.00 11.55
C ILE A 26 -6.48 -5.80 12.10
N ALA A 27 -7.48 -5.11 12.62
CA ALA A 27 -8.59 -5.77 13.32
C ALA A 27 -9.44 -6.65 12.39
N LEU A 28 -9.71 -6.21 11.16
CA LEU A 28 -10.55 -6.96 10.21
C LEU A 28 -9.92 -8.27 9.74
N PRO A 29 -8.66 -8.31 9.26
CA PRO A 29 -7.98 -9.57 8.92
C PRO A 29 -7.97 -10.55 10.08
N LEU A 30 -7.61 -10.09 11.29
CA LEU A 30 -7.59 -10.95 12.49
C LEU A 30 -8.98 -11.47 12.80
N PHE A 31 -10.01 -10.62 12.77
CA PHE A 31 -11.38 -11.03 13.05
C PHE A 31 -11.91 -12.06 12.03
N ILE A 32 -11.63 -11.87 10.74
CA ILE A 32 -12.03 -12.83 9.70
C ILE A 32 -11.34 -14.17 9.93
N LEU A 33 -10.06 -14.17 10.25
CA LEU A 33 -9.32 -15.40 10.55
C LEU A 33 -9.80 -16.06 11.85
N ASP A 34 -10.08 -15.29 12.90
CA ASP A 34 -10.62 -15.81 14.18
C ASP A 34 -12.01 -16.44 13.99
N LEU A 35 -12.83 -15.87 13.11
CA LEU A 35 -14.18 -16.35 12.85
C LEU A 35 -14.23 -17.55 11.91
N THR A 36 -13.31 -17.64 10.93
CA THR A 36 -13.42 -18.64 9.84
C THR A 36 -12.27 -19.65 9.83
N GLY A 37 -11.09 -19.28 10.31
CA GLY A 37 -9.87 -20.08 10.13
C GLY A 37 -9.47 -20.30 8.67
N SER A 38 -10.09 -19.61 7.70
CA SER A 38 -10.00 -19.90 6.26
C SER A 38 -9.12 -18.92 5.52
N GLY A 39 -8.18 -19.47 4.75
CA GLY A 39 -7.39 -18.71 3.79
C GLY A 39 -8.25 -18.14 2.66
N THR A 40 -9.26 -18.88 2.20
CA THR A 40 -10.20 -18.42 1.15
C THR A 40 -10.99 -17.20 1.61
N ALA A 41 -11.47 -17.17 2.86
CA ALA A 41 -12.15 -16.00 3.42
C ALA A 41 -11.22 -14.78 3.46
N MET A 42 -9.97 -14.96 3.87
CA MET A 42 -8.96 -13.89 3.88
C MET A 42 -8.63 -13.39 2.49
N GLY A 43 -8.41 -14.29 1.52
CA GLY A 43 -8.15 -13.94 0.12
C GLY A 43 -9.32 -13.17 -0.50
N THR A 44 -10.57 -13.61 -0.25
CA THR A 44 -11.79 -12.93 -0.71
C THR A 44 -11.90 -11.51 -0.11
N PHE A 45 -11.60 -11.37 1.18
CA PHE A 45 -11.56 -10.06 1.84
C PHE A 45 -10.58 -9.12 1.16
N MET A 46 -9.36 -9.58 0.85
CA MET A 46 -8.36 -8.78 0.16
C MET A 46 -8.78 -8.39 -1.26
N ILE A 47 -9.46 -9.29 -2.00
CA ILE A 47 -10.04 -8.96 -3.31
C ILE A 47 -11.08 -7.84 -3.16
N ILE A 48 -12.01 -7.95 -2.21
CA ILE A 48 -13.06 -6.96 -1.97
C ILE A 48 -12.47 -5.61 -1.54
N THR A 49 -11.38 -5.63 -0.80
CA THR A 49 -10.70 -4.40 -0.39
C THR A 49 -9.99 -3.70 -1.55
N MET A 50 -9.41 -4.45 -2.49
CA MET A 50 -8.56 -3.90 -3.53
C MET A 50 -9.25 -3.71 -4.89
N ALA A 51 -10.06 -4.66 -5.33
CA ALA A 51 -10.62 -4.66 -6.69
C ALA A 51 -11.53 -3.44 -6.98
N PRO A 52 -12.44 -2.99 -6.08
CA PRO A 52 -13.26 -1.81 -6.32
C PRO A 52 -12.41 -0.56 -6.51
N ARG A 53 -11.32 -0.43 -5.75
CA ARG A 53 -10.39 0.69 -5.85
C ARG A 53 -9.70 0.71 -7.21
N LEU A 54 -9.22 -0.42 -7.70
CA LEU A 54 -8.55 -0.52 -9.01
C LEU A 54 -9.50 -0.15 -10.16
N VAL A 55 -10.75 -0.60 -10.11
CA VAL A 55 -11.76 -0.32 -11.15
C VAL A 55 -12.18 1.15 -11.14
N LEU A 56 -12.36 1.74 -9.96
CA LEU A 56 -12.86 3.11 -9.84
C LEU A 56 -11.75 4.17 -9.92
N TYR A 57 -10.49 3.83 -9.70
CA TYR A 57 -9.40 4.81 -9.63
C TYR A 57 -9.30 5.71 -10.88
N PRO A 58 -9.42 5.20 -12.13
CA PRO A 58 -9.43 6.05 -13.32
C PRO A 58 -10.64 7.00 -13.37
N ILE A 59 -11.79 6.58 -12.80
CA ILE A 59 -13.04 7.36 -12.80
C ILE A 59 -13.02 8.41 -11.68
N ALA A 60 -12.37 8.09 -10.56
CA ALA A 60 -12.33 8.94 -9.37
C ALA A 60 -11.65 10.29 -9.63
N GLY A 61 -10.61 10.33 -10.46
CA GLY A 61 -9.98 11.57 -10.92
C GLY A 61 -10.96 12.50 -11.64
N VAL A 62 -11.72 11.94 -12.57
CA VAL A 62 -12.75 12.68 -13.35
C VAL A 62 -13.87 13.19 -12.45
N VAL A 63 -14.31 12.39 -11.49
CA VAL A 63 -15.31 12.80 -10.50
C VAL A 63 -14.76 13.94 -9.63
N GLY A 64 -13.52 13.86 -9.18
CA GLY A 64 -12.84 14.89 -8.36
C GLY A 64 -12.64 16.23 -9.07
N ASP A 65 -12.58 16.25 -10.41
CA ASP A 65 -12.50 17.51 -11.18
C ASP A 65 -13.86 18.19 -11.38
N ARG A 66 -14.95 17.44 -11.27
CA ARG A 66 -16.34 17.90 -11.54
C ARG A 66 -17.16 18.17 -10.29
N VAL A 67 -16.97 17.35 -9.28
CA VAL A 67 -17.62 17.48 -7.99
C VAL A 67 -16.68 18.20 -7.05
N ASN A 68 -17.21 19.06 -6.21
CA ASN A 68 -16.40 19.77 -5.22
C ASN A 68 -15.70 18.77 -4.31
N ARG A 69 -14.36 18.75 -4.37
CA ARG A 69 -13.47 17.79 -3.66
C ARG A 69 -13.75 17.76 -2.16
N LYS A 70 -14.05 18.91 -1.54
CA LYS A 70 -14.45 18.98 -0.12
C LYS A 70 -15.67 18.10 0.14
N TRP A 71 -16.72 18.22 -0.70
CA TRP A 71 -17.94 17.44 -0.48
C TRP A 71 -17.76 15.95 -0.76
N ILE A 72 -16.88 15.57 -1.68
CA ILE A 72 -16.49 14.16 -1.87
C ILE A 72 -15.88 13.63 -0.58
N MET A 73 -14.92 14.36 0.02
CA MET A 73 -14.28 13.97 1.28
C MET A 73 -15.29 13.84 2.41
N VAL A 74 -16.07 14.89 2.64
CA VAL A 74 -17.11 14.94 3.72
C VAL A 74 -18.10 13.78 3.61
N TRP A 75 -18.68 13.57 2.43
CA TRP A 75 -19.70 12.52 2.27
C TRP A 75 -19.13 11.12 2.31
N THR A 76 -17.91 10.92 1.81
CA THR A 76 -17.26 9.61 1.91
C THR A 76 -16.83 9.30 3.34
N ASP A 77 -16.39 10.29 4.13
CA ASP A 77 -16.05 10.10 5.54
C ASP A 77 -17.31 9.81 6.37
N PHE A 78 -18.37 10.59 6.22
CA PHE A 78 -19.64 10.29 6.92
C PHE A 78 -20.22 8.94 6.51
N GLY A 79 -20.17 8.60 5.21
CA GLY A 79 -20.65 7.31 4.71
C GLY A 79 -19.86 6.13 5.28
N ARG A 80 -18.52 6.21 5.25
CA ARG A 80 -17.64 5.19 5.86
C ARG A 80 -17.90 5.08 7.36
N GLY A 81 -17.94 6.25 8.04
CA GLY A 81 -18.24 6.32 9.47
C GLY A 81 -19.58 5.66 9.82
N ALA A 82 -20.64 5.96 9.06
CA ALA A 82 -21.95 5.34 9.27
C ALA A 82 -21.93 3.83 9.09
N VAL A 83 -21.34 3.33 7.99
CA VAL A 83 -21.22 1.88 7.73
C VAL A 83 -20.46 1.18 8.86
N ILE A 84 -19.32 1.72 9.28
CA ILE A 84 -18.50 1.12 10.34
C ILE A 84 -19.16 1.21 11.71
N LEU A 85 -19.86 2.30 12.03
CA LEU A 85 -20.63 2.41 13.28
C LEU A 85 -21.83 1.44 13.33
N ILE A 86 -22.48 1.20 12.20
CA ILE A 86 -23.51 0.15 12.10
C ILE A 86 -22.90 -1.21 12.37
N LEU A 87 -21.72 -1.52 11.80
CA LEU A 87 -21.00 -2.76 12.11
C LEU A 87 -20.60 -2.83 13.60
N ALA A 88 -20.17 -1.72 14.20
CA ALA A 88 -19.87 -1.66 15.64
C ALA A 88 -21.09 -2.01 16.47
N LEU A 89 -22.27 -1.46 16.15
CA LEU A 89 -23.53 -1.74 16.83
C LEU A 89 -23.95 -3.21 16.67
N LEU A 90 -23.83 -3.77 15.46
CA LEU A 90 -24.14 -5.17 15.21
C LEU A 90 -23.17 -6.10 15.93
N ALA A 91 -21.88 -5.71 16.03
CA ALA A 91 -20.88 -6.48 16.78
C ALA A 91 -21.15 -6.54 18.28
N THR A 92 -21.84 -5.54 18.87
CA THR A 92 -22.26 -5.61 20.29
C THR A 92 -23.33 -6.65 20.56
N ARG A 93 -24.02 -7.12 19.51
CA ARG A 93 -25.10 -8.12 19.56
C ARG A 93 -24.70 -9.45 18.93
N ASP A 94 -23.43 -9.63 18.59
CA ASP A 94 -22.89 -10.80 17.89
C ASP A 94 -23.60 -11.13 16.55
N LEU A 95 -24.13 -10.09 15.88
CA LEU A 95 -24.86 -10.21 14.61
C LEU A 95 -23.98 -10.01 13.37
N VAL A 96 -22.66 -9.87 13.54
CA VAL A 96 -21.74 -9.66 12.42
C VAL A 96 -21.44 -11.00 11.75
N THR A 97 -21.84 -11.11 10.48
CA THR A 97 -21.58 -12.28 9.63
C THR A 97 -20.58 -11.96 8.53
N ILE A 98 -19.92 -12.97 7.96
CA ILE A 98 -18.95 -12.79 6.87
C ILE A 98 -19.56 -12.09 5.65
N PRO A 99 -20.75 -12.46 5.13
CA PRO A 99 -21.37 -11.74 4.02
C PRO A 99 -21.64 -10.27 4.33
N LEU A 100 -22.06 -9.95 5.55
CA LEU A 100 -22.27 -8.57 5.98
C LEU A 100 -20.96 -7.77 6.03
N LEU A 101 -19.88 -8.36 6.56
CA LEU A 101 -18.56 -7.75 6.57
C LEU A 101 -18.06 -7.47 5.15
N PHE A 102 -18.19 -8.44 4.25
CA PHE A 102 -17.76 -8.31 2.87
C PHE A 102 -18.56 -7.25 2.13
N GLY A 103 -19.88 -7.19 2.33
CA GLY A 103 -20.73 -6.15 1.77
C GLY A 103 -20.37 -4.74 2.28
N ALA A 104 -20.15 -4.61 3.58
CA ALA A 104 -19.73 -3.35 4.18
C ALA A 104 -18.33 -2.92 3.70
N GLN A 105 -17.36 -3.85 3.65
CA GLN A 105 -16.01 -3.58 3.14
C GLN A 105 -16.03 -3.18 1.67
N PHE A 106 -16.89 -3.80 0.85
CA PHE A 106 -17.07 -3.40 -0.55
C PHE A 106 -17.51 -1.94 -0.66
N VAL A 107 -18.53 -1.54 0.13
CA VAL A 107 -19.03 -0.15 0.16
C VAL A 107 -17.95 0.82 0.64
N VAL A 108 -17.22 0.47 1.71
CA VAL A 108 -16.09 1.26 2.21
C VAL A 108 -14.99 1.40 1.16
N SER A 109 -14.68 0.33 0.42
CA SER A 109 -13.66 0.33 -0.64
C SER A 109 -14.05 1.24 -1.82
N LEU A 110 -15.33 1.29 -2.20
CA LEU A 110 -15.84 2.23 -3.20
C LEU A 110 -15.66 3.68 -2.75
N MET A 111 -15.98 3.98 -1.48
CA MET A 111 -15.80 5.32 -0.91
C MET A 111 -14.32 5.71 -0.82
N ASN A 112 -13.43 4.77 -0.44
CA ASN A 112 -11.99 4.98 -0.40
C ASN A 112 -11.42 5.31 -1.78
N ALA A 113 -11.93 4.68 -2.84
CA ALA A 113 -11.51 4.94 -4.21
C ALA A 113 -11.78 6.39 -4.65
N LEU A 114 -12.87 7.00 -4.18
CA LEU A 114 -13.22 8.41 -4.46
C LEU A 114 -12.47 9.38 -3.53
N PHE A 115 -12.29 9.01 -2.27
CA PHE A 115 -11.68 9.85 -1.25
C PHE A 115 -10.21 10.17 -1.54
N GLY A 116 -9.40 9.17 -1.92
CA GLY A 116 -7.96 9.32 -2.12
C GLY A 116 -7.58 10.40 -3.12
N PRO A 117 -8.04 10.34 -4.38
CA PRO A 117 -7.76 11.36 -5.39
C PRO A 117 -8.29 12.74 -5.01
N ALA A 118 -9.51 12.85 -4.44
CA ALA A 118 -10.08 14.12 -4.01
C ALA A 118 -9.21 14.80 -2.93
N THR A 119 -8.73 14.01 -1.96
CA THR A 119 -7.85 14.49 -0.89
C THR A 119 -6.52 14.99 -1.43
N SER A 120 -5.84 14.19 -2.26
CA SER A 120 -4.53 14.57 -2.81
C SER A 120 -4.61 15.83 -3.68
N ALA A 121 -5.67 15.96 -4.45
CA ALA A 121 -5.87 17.11 -5.33
C ALA A 121 -6.33 18.38 -4.59
N MET A 122 -6.89 18.26 -3.38
CA MET A 122 -7.31 19.41 -2.58
C MET A 122 -6.15 20.13 -1.88
N LEU A 123 -5.07 19.41 -1.52
CA LEU A 123 -3.95 19.99 -0.78
C LEU A 123 -3.33 21.23 -1.43
N PRO A 124 -2.99 21.23 -2.75
CA PRO A 124 -2.47 22.44 -3.41
C PRO A 124 -3.43 23.62 -3.44
N ASP A 125 -4.75 23.36 -3.36
CA ASP A 125 -5.76 24.39 -3.44
C ASP A 125 -5.95 25.14 -2.11
N ILE A 126 -5.57 24.54 -0.97
CA ILE A 126 -5.75 25.08 0.38
C ILE A 126 -4.50 25.67 1.01
N VAL A 127 -3.33 25.57 0.33
CA VAL A 127 -2.06 26.15 0.77
C VAL A 127 -1.52 27.09 -0.33
N GLU A 128 -0.62 28.00 0.05
CA GLU A 128 0.11 28.83 -0.92
C GLU A 128 1.22 28.03 -1.57
N GLU A 129 1.62 28.40 -2.78
CA GLU A 129 2.64 27.73 -3.55
C GLU A 129 3.97 27.63 -2.78
N GLU A 130 4.35 28.71 -2.06
CA GLU A 130 5.55 28.76 -1.21
C GLU A 130 5.51 27.76 -0.04
N ASP A 131 4.32 27.45 0.47
CA ASP A 131 4.12 26.52 1.59
C ASP A 131 3.88 25.05 1.16
N LEU A 132 3.75 24.76 -0.14
CA LEU A 132 3.46 23.42 -0.65
C LEU A 132 4.47 22.36 -0.20
N THR A 133 5.76 22.70 -0.21
CA THR A 133 6.81 21.79 0.26
C THR A 133 6.62 21.41 1.72
N ARG A 134 6.33 22.40 2.58
CA ARG A 134 6.10 22.17 4.00
C ARG A 134 4.81 21.38 4.24
N ALA A 135 3.75 21.69 3.50
CA ALA A 135 2.48 20.97 3.58
C ALA A 135 2.63 19.50 3.18
N ASN A 136 3.28 19.22 2.05
CA ASN A 136 3.55 17.86 1.61
C ASN A 136 4.46 17.09 2.58
N SER A 137 5.49 17.74 3.15
CA SER A 137 6.35 17.13 4.17
C SER A 137 5.55 16.78 5.44
N THR A 138 4.65 17.67 5.87
CA THR A 138 3.78 17.38 7.03
C THR A 138 2.85 16.22 6.74
N MET A 139 2.22 16.17 5.55
CA MET A 139 1.36 15.06 5.16
C MET A 139 2.13 13.74 5.03
N GLY A 140 3.36 13.79 4.51
CA GLY A 140 4.28 12.65 4.48
C GLY A 140 4.59 12.12 5.88
N ALA A 141 4.86 13.01 6.84
CA ALA A 141 5.10 12.63 8.24
C ALA A 141 3.84 12.02 8.89
N ILE A 142 2.65 12.59 8.65
CA ILE A 142 1.37 12.04 9.11
C ILE A 142 1.13 10.65 8.54
N ASN A 143 1.31 10.45 7.24
CA ASN A 143 1.16 9.16 6.61
C ASN A 143 2.13 8.12 7.20
N SER A 144 3.42 8.46 7.29
CA SER A 144 4.44 7.55 7.85
C SER A 144 4.16 7.18 9.30
N ALA A 145 3.81 8.17 10.13
CA ALA A 145 3.43 7.93 11.53
C ALA A 145 2.21 7.02 11.63
N SER A 146 1.16 7.28 10.83
CA SER A 146 -0.06 6.48 10.84
C SER A 146 0.18 5.05 10.36
N PHE A 147 1.02 4.84 9.36
CA PHE A 147 1.38 3.50 8.88
C PHE A 147 2.18 2.69 9.90
N ILE A 148 3.00 3.33 10.75
CA ILE A 148 3.77 2.61 11.78
C ILE A 148 2.94 2.42 13.06
N VAL A 149 2.27 3.47 13.50
CA VAL A 149 1.52 3.46 14.78
C VAL A 149 0.17 2.76 14.66
N GLY A 150 -0.49 2.89 13.50
CA GLY A 150 -1.80 2.30 13.22
C GLY A 150 -1.86 0.80 13.50
N PRO A 151 -0.99 -0.02 12.91
CA PRO A 151 -0.95 -1.47 13.17
C PRO A 151 -0.74 -1.82 14.64
N VAL A 152 0.16 -1.13 15.33
CA VAL A 152 0.42 -1.37 16.77
C VAL A 152 -0.84 -1.08 17.60
N LEU A 153 -1.46 0.09 17.38
CA LEU A 153 -2.71 0.45 18.04
C LEU A 153 -3.83 -0.51 17.65
N GLY A 154 -3.89 -0.94 16.39
CA GLY A 154 -4.85 -1.90 15.90
C GLY A 154 -4.78 -3.24 16.63
N GLY A 155 -3.58 -3.77 16.79
CA GLY A 155 -3.34 -5.00 17.55
C GLY A 155 -3.75 -4.87 19.02
N ILE A 156 -3.36 -3.78 19.70
CA ILE A 156 -3.70 -3.51 21.10
C ILE A 156 -5.22 -3.35 21.26
N ILE A 157 -5.86 -2.53 20.43
CA ILE A 157 -7.31 -2.24 20.51
C ILE A 157 -8.11 -3.50 20.23
N TYR A 158 -7.73 -4.28 19.22
CA TYR A 158 -8.39 -5.54 18.93
C TYR A 158 -8.18 -6.57 20.03
N GLY A 159 -6.98 -6.67 20.60
CA GLY A 159 -6.69 -7.58 21.73
C GLY A 159 -7.48 -7.26 23.00
N LEU A 160 -7.65 -5.97 23.33
CA LEU A 160 -8.35 -5.53 24.54
C LEU A 160 -9.86 -5.49 24.39
N GLY A 161 -10.37 -5.08 23.24
CA GLY A 161 -11.79 -4.79 23.05
C GLY A 161 -12.47 -5.54 21.90
N GLY A 162 -11.72 -6.37 21.18
CA GLY A 162 -12.20 -7.08 20.01
C GLY A 162 -12.62 -6.18 18.87
N ILE A 163 -13.31 -6.78 17.89
CA ILE A 163 -13.73 -6.07 16.68
C ILE A 163 -14.70 -4.91 16.94
N LYS A 164 -15.54 -5.02 17.96
CA LYS A 164 -16.52 -3.99 18.31
C LYS A 164 -15.87 -2.66 18.68
N VAL A 165 -14.81 -2.71 19.47
CA VAL A 165 -14.07 -1.48 19.87
C VAL A 165 -13.28 -0.93 18.71
N ALA A 166 -12.67 -1.79 17.87
CA ALA A 166 -11.98 -1.38 16.66
C ALA A 166 -12.92 -0.66 15.68
N PHE A 167 -14.12 -1.20 15.44
CA PHE A 167 -15.13 -0.54 14.61
C PHE A 167 -15.61 0.77 15.22
N LEU A 168 -15.85 0.82 16.53
CA LEU A 168 -16.27 2.05 17.19
C LEU A 168 -15.24 3.16 17.02
N ILE A 169 -13.96 2.88 17.30
CA ILE A 169 -12.88 3.85 17.17
C ILE A 169 -12.74 4.32 15.72
N ASN A 170 -12.73 3.41 14.75
CA ASN A 170 -12.60 3.80 13.35
C ASN A 170 -13.83 4.55 12.84
N GLY A 171 -15.04 4.10 13.18
CA GLY A 171 -16.26 4.80 12.79
C GLY A 171 -16.32 6.23 13.34
N VAL A 172 -15.97 6.42 14.62
CA VAL A 172 -15.88 7.74 15.24
C VAL A 172 -14.77 8.58 14.60
N SER A 173 -13.63 7.97 14.24
CA SER A 173 -12.53 8.68 13.57
C SER A 173 -12.95 9.23 12.20
N PHE A 174 -13.71 8.48 11.41
CA PHE A 174 -14.25 8.94 10.13
C PHE A 174 -15.27 10.08 10.32
N ILE A 175 -16.19 9.96 11.31
CA ILE A 175 -17.13 11.04 11.61
C ILE A 175 -16.37 12.29 12.05
N GLY A 176 -15.38 12.17 12.93
CA GLY A 176 -14.53 13.28 13.38
C GLY A 176 -13.76 13.95 12.24
N SER A 177 -13.22 13.15 11.32
CA SER A 177 -12.59 13.66 10.09
C SER A 177 -13.58 14.44 9.23
N GLY A 178 -14.74 13.84 8.93
CA GLY A 178 -15.80 14.50 8.16
C GLY A 178 -16.28 15.81 8.78
N VAL A 179 -16.41 15.85 10.11
CA VAL A 179 -16.73 17.10 10.85
C VAL A 179 -15.61 18.13 10.69
N SER A 180 -14.33 17.74 10.81
CA SER A 180 -13.21 18.64 10.58
C SER A 180 -13.23 19.22 9.17
N GLU A 181 -13.52 18.39 8.17
CA GLU A 181 -13.57 18.77 6.76
C GLU A 181 -14.74 19.73 6.44
N LEU A 182 -15.86 19.62 7.15
CA LEU A 182 -16.98 20.56 7.02
C LEU A 182 -16.56 22.02 7.29
N PHE A 183 -15.63 22.24 8.21
CA PHE A 183 -15.15 23.58 8.57
C PHE A 183 -14.08 24.14 7.63
N ILE A 184 -13.58 23.35 6.66
CA ILE A 184 -12.63 23.84 5.66
C ILE A 184 -13.37 24.78 4.70
N ARG A 185 -12.84 25.99 4.53
CA ARG A 185 -13.32 26.93 3.53
C ARG A 185 -12.66 26.63 2.20
N TYR A 186 -13.40 26.07 1.24
CA TYR A 186 -12.89 25.61 -0.04
C TYR A 186 -13.79 26.04 -1.19
N HIS A 187 -13.17 26.68 -2.20
CA HIS A 187 -13.84 27.09 -3.42
C HIS A 187 -13.09 26.49 -4.61
N GLN A 188 -13.68 25.48 -5.21
CA GLN A 188 -13.12 24.83 -6.39
C GLN A 188 -13.56 25.53 -7.66
N LYS A 189 -12.62 25.85 -8.55
CA LYS A 189 -12.94 26.19 -9.94
C LYS A 189 -13.14 24.85 -10.69
N THR A 190 -14.40 24.46 -10.85
CA THR A 190 -14.74 23.23 -11.58
C THR A 190 -14.38 23.37 -13.05
N LYS A 191 -13.67 22.37 -13.59
CA LYS A 191 -13.39 22.28 -15.03
C LYS A 191 -14.60 21.70 -15.78
N LYS A 192 -14.78 22.14 -17.04
CA LYS A 192 -15.79 21.55 -17.94
C LYS A 192 -15.40 20.12 -18.33
N PHE A 193 -16.41 19.33 -18.70
CA PHE A 193 -16.35 17.90 -19.03
C PHE A 193 -15.20 17.53 -19.97
N GLU A 194 -14.18 16.82 -19.48
CA GLU A 194 -13.33 15.97 -20.31
C GLU A 194 -14.09 14.67 -20.58
N LYS A 195 -14.13 14.23 -21.82
CA LYS A 195 -14.90 13.02 -22.20
C LYS A 195 -14.16 11.80 -21.64
N ILE A 196 -14.89 10.77 -21.19
CA ILE A 196 -14.31 9.46 -20.81
C ILE A 196 -13.35 8.93 -21.89
N HIS A 197 -13.56 9.29 -23.14
CA HIS A 197 -12.69 9.00 -24.27
C HIS A 197 -11.26 9.55 -24.08
N GLU A 198 -11.08 10.69 -23.40
CA GLU A 198 -9.76 11.29 -23.16
C GLU A 198 -8.95 10.48 -22.14
N ILE A 199 -9.63 9.90 -21.12
CA ILE A 199 -8.97 9.01 -20.15
C ILE A 199 -8.47 7.73 -20.84
N ILE A 200 -9.29 7.15 -21.73
CA ILE A 200 -8.90 5.97 -22.49
C ILE A 200 -7.75 6.32 -23.46
N HIS A 201 -7.76 7.52 -24.02
CA HIS A 201 -6.70 8.02 -24.87
C HIS A 201 -5.40 8.18 -24.09
N ASP A 202 -5.45 8.82 -22.90
CA ASP A 202 -4.29 9.01 -22.01
C ASP A 202 -3.68 7.68 -21.56
N LEU A 203 -4.53 6.69 -21.23
CA LEU A 203 -4.07 5.34 -20.90
C LEU A 203 -3.38 4.67 -22.11
N LYS A 204 -3.94 4.81 -23.31
CA LYS A 204 -3.32 4.29 -24.55
C LYS A 204 -1.99 4.94 -24.85
N GLU A 205 -1.88 6.26 -24.66
CA GLU A 205 -0.61 6.98 -24.83
C GLU A 205 0.43 6.54 -23.81
N GLY A 206 0.04 6.38 -22.53
CA GLY A 206 0.91 5.86 -21.49
C GLY A 206 1.41 4.44 -21.80
N ILE A 207 0.53 3.54 -22.25
CA ILE A 207 0.90 2.19 -22.72
C ILE A 207 1.81 2.26 -23.94
N GLY A 208 1.52 3.15 -24.89
CA GLY A 208 2.35 3.39 -26.07
C GLY A 208 3.76 3.81 -25.68
N PHE A 209 3.89 4.77 -24.76
CA PHE A 209 5.18 5.23 -24.26
C PHE A 209 5.97 4.08 -23.61
N ILE A 210 5.33 3.25 -22.79
CA ILE A 210 5.98 2.13 -22.15
C ILE A 210 6.45 1.09 -23.17
N ARG A 211 5.63 0.75 -24.15
CA ARG A 211 5.98 -0.20 -25.21
C ARG A 211 7.16 0.23 -26.07
N MET A 212 7.32 1.54 -26.28
CA MET A 212 8.47 2.10 -27.02
C MET A 212 9.78 2.05 -26.23
N HIS A 213 9.71 1.87 -24.89
CA HIS A 213 10.88 1.83 -24.03
C HIS A 213 11.07 0.42 -23.45
N ARG A 214 11.92 -0.39 -24.09
CA ARG A 214 12.14 -1.79 -23.70
C ARG A 214 12.52 -1.95 -22.23
N GLY A 215 13.37 -1.08 -21.66
CA GLY A 215 13.72 -1.10 -20.24
C GLY A 215 12.50 -0.94 -19.32
N LEU A 216 11.55 -0.02 -19.66
CA LEU A 216 10.29 0.13 -18.93
C LEU A 216 9.41 -1.12 -19.05
N LEU A 217 9.31 -1.69 -20.24
CA LEU A 217 8.51 -2.91 -20.47
C LEU A 217 9.03 -4.08 -19.65
N VAL A 218 10.36 -4.27 -19.62
CA VAL A 218 11.03 -5.31 -18.80
C VAL A 218 10.77 -5.06 -17.31
N LEU A 219 10.98 -3.83 -16.84
CA LEU A 219 10.73 -3.45 -15.45
C LEU A 219 9.27 -3.69 -15.06
N MET A 220 8.31 -3.33 -15.91
CA MET A 220 6.89 -3.57 -15.67
C MET A 220 6.55 -5.05 -15.59
N THR A 221 7.05 -5.85 -16.54
CA THR A 221 6.80 -7.30 -16.54
C THR A 221 7.38 -7.94 -15.27
N PHE A 222 8.57 -7.50 -14.87
CA PHE A 222 9.19 -7.94 -13.61
C PHE A 222 8.33 -7.51 -12.40
N ALA A 223 7.91 -6.24 -12.32
CA ALA A 223 7.08 -5.73 -11.23
C ALA A 223 5.72 -6.47 -11.14
N LEU A 224 5.06 -6.70 -12.27
CA LEU A 224 3.83 -7.50 -12.34
C LEU A 224 4.03 -8.91 -11.77
N THR A 225 5.10 -9.58 -12.21
CA THR A 225 5.40 -10.96 -11.77
C THR A 225 5.71 -10.99 -10.27
N VAL A 226 6.52 -10.05 -9.79
CA VAL A 226 6.89 -9.95 -8.37
C VAL A 226 5.67 -9.61 -7.51
N ASN A 227 4.84 -8.63 -7.92
CA ASN A 227 3.63 -8.28 -7.18
C ASN A 227 2.63 -9.43 -7.16
N PHE A 228 2.45 -10.16 -8.27
CA PHE A 228 1.58 -11.35 -8.30
C PHE A 228 2.03 -12.45 -7.34
N LEU A 229 3.34 -12.69 -7.23
CA LEU A 229 3.90 -13.74 -6.37
C LEU A 229 3.96 -13.33 -4.90
N PHE A 230 4.43 -12.11 -4.61
CA PHE A 230 4.79 -11.72 -3.24
C PHE A 230 3.70 -10.92 -2.52
N SER A 231 2.85 -10.12 -3.20
CA SER A 231 1.77 -9.40 -2.51
C SER A 231 0.81 -10.35 -1.78
N PRO A 232 0.44 -11.54 -2.33
CA PRO A 232 -0.38 -12.50 -1.61
C PRO A 232 0.30 -13.11 -0.37
N ILE A 233 1.63 -13.16 -0.34
CA ILE A 233 2.36 -13.60 0.87
C ILE A 233 2.09 -12.63 2.01
N PHE A 234 2.20 -11.32 1.78
CA PHE A 234 1.98 -10.32 2.81
C PHE A 234 0.49 -10.10 3.13
N GLY A 235 -0.39 -10.09 2.11
CA GLY A 235 -1.80 -9.79 2.29
C GLY A 235 -2.64 -10.96 2.82
N VAL A 236 -2.26 -12.22 2.55
CA VAL A 236 -3.07 -13.40 2.88
C VAL A 236 -2.29 -14.42 3.70
N LEU A 237 -1.13 -14.88 3.21
CA LEU A 237 -0.38 -15.93 3.89
C LEU A 237 0.20 -15.44 5.22
N PHE A 238 0.76 -14.26 5.30
CA PHE A 238 1.33 -13.73 6.54
C PHE A 238 0.31 -13.61 7.67
N PRO A 239 -0.86 -12.93 7.50
CA PRO A 239 -1.88 -12.92 8.55
C PRO A 239 -2.34 -14.33 8.96
N TYR A 240 -2.55 -15.21 7.98
CA TYR A 240 -2.95 -16.59 8.22
C TYR A 240 -1.92 -17.35 9.07
N VAL A 241 -0.64 -17.29 8.69
CA VAL A 241 0.43 -18.00 9.42
C VAL A 241 0.59 -17.43 10.83
N MET A 242 0.61 -16.10 10.97
CA MET A 242 0.80 -15.48 12.29
C MET A 242 -0.36 -15.79 13.22
N ARG A 243 -1.62 -15.74 12.74
CA ARG A 243 -2.80 -15.91 13.58
C ARG A 243 -3.21 -17.36 13.78
N ILE A 244 -3.23 -18.17 12.71
CA ILE A 244 -3.75 -19.53 12.74
C ILE A 244 -2.65 -20.56 13.05
N VAL A 245 -1.46 -20.42 12.40
CA VAL A 245 -0.40 -21.42 12.54
C VAL A 245 0.44 -21.18 13.78
N ILE A 246 1.01 -19.97 13.94
CA ILE A 246 1.90 -19.63 15.06
C ILE A 246 1.09 -19.22 16.31
N LYS A 247 -0.14 -18.70 16.12
CA LYS A 247 -1.09 -18.27 17.16
C LYS A 247 -0.61 -17.06 17.97
N PHE A 248 0.03 -16.10 17.30
CA PHE A 248 0.39 -14.84 17.94
C PHE A 248 -0.83 -14.07 18.45
N SER A 249 -0.63 -13.34 19.54
CA SER A 249 -1.61 -12.39 20.02
C SER A 249 -1.81 -11.24 19.01
N SER A 250 -2.89 -10.51 19.15
CA SER A 250 -3.20 -9.39 18.27
C SER A 250 -2.17 -8.27 18.38
N GLU A 251 -1.65 -8.04 19.59
CA GLU A 251 -0.59 -7.07 19.87
C GLU A 251 0.72 -7.47 19.18
N GLN A 252 1.12 -8.76 19.30
CA GLN A 252 2.29 -9.29 18.61
C GLN A 252 2.15 -9.13 17.10
N PHE A 253 0.98 -9.43 16.54
CA PHE A 253 0.72 -9.27 15.11
C PHE A 253 0.88 -7.81 14.65
N GLY A 254 0.28 -6.85 15.36
CA GLY A 254 0.38 -5.43 15.01
C GLY A 254 1.82 -4.90 15.09
N ILE A 255 2.61 -5.33 16.09
CA ILE A 255 4.02 -4.95 16.21
C ILE A 255 4.86 -5.58 15.09
N LEU A 256 4.57 -6.84 14.71
CA LEU A 256 5.24 -7.52 13.61
C LEU A 256 5.04 -6.77 12.28
N GLU A 257 3.83 -6.34 12.00
CA GLU A 257 3.53 -5.57 10.79
C GLU A 257 4.24 -4.20 10.81
N ALA A 258 4.22 -3.50 11.95
CA ALA A 258 4.97 -2.28 12.13
C ALA A 258 6.49 -2.47 11.95
N SER A 259 7.04 -3.64 12.30
CA SER A 259 8.48 -3.95 12.16
C SER A 259 8.95 -3.86 10.71
N PHE A 260 8.13 -4.31 9.74
CA PHE A 260 8.44 -4.15 8.32
C PHE A 260 8.50 -2.67 7.91
N LEU A 261 7.54 -1.86 8.34
CA LEU A 261 7.46 -0.43 8.02
C LEU A 261 8.59 0.37 8.66
N ILE A 262 8.98 0.01 9.89
CA ILE A 262 10.18 0.55 10.55
C ILE A 262 11.42 0.22 9.71
N GLY A 263 11.53 -1.02 9.20
CA GLY A 263 12.59 -1.42 8.30
C GLY A 263 12.64 -0.56 7.03
N VAL A 264 11.50 -0.30 6.39
CA VAL A 264 11.41 0.58 5.21
C VAL A 264 11.90 2.00 5.54
N LEU A 265 11.50 2.54 6.70
CA LEU A 265 11.96 3.86 7.15
C LEU A 265 13.48 3.90 7.34
N ILE A 266 14.04 2.90 8.03
CA ILE A 266 15.50 2.77 8.22
C ILE A 266 16.20 2.66 6.87
N GLY A 267 15.68 1.84 5.95
CA GLY A 267 16.22 1.69 4.61
C GLY A 267 16.28 3.00 3.83
N ASN A 268 15.20 3.79 3.88
CA ASN A 268 15.15 5.11 3.24
C ASN A 268 16.14 6.10 3.86
N ILE A 269 16.33 6.08 5.17
CA ILE A 269 17.34 6.90 5.85
C ILE A 269 18.76 6.49 5.39
N ILE A 270 19.06 5.19 5.32
CA ILE A 270 20.34 4.67 4.83
C ILE A 270 20.59 5.12 3.38
N ILE A 271 19.58 5.03 2.52
CA ILE A 271 19.68 5.49 1.12
C ILE A 271 20.01 6.98 1.07
N GLY A 272 19.25 7.80 1.79
CA GLY A 272 19.39 9.25 1.76
C GLY A 272 20.72 9.77 2.35
N THR A 273 21.30 9.06 3.33
CA THR A 273 22.51 9.48 4.03
C THR A 273 23.77 8.80 3.51
N LEU A 274 23.79 7.47 3.47
CA LEU A 274 25.01 6.70 3.19
C LEU A 274 25.12 6.27 1.71
N LEU A 275 24.00 6.06 1.04
CA LEU A 275 23.97 5.48 -0.31
C LEU A 275 23.49 6.46 -1.39
N ALA A 276 23.33 7.75 -1.10
CA ALA A 276 22.82 8.76 -2.03
C ALA A 276 23.59 8.85 -3.36
N LYS A 277 24.89 8.50 -3.35
CA LYS A 277 25.77 8.48 -4.53
C LYS A 277 25.96 7.09 -5.13
N SER A 278 25.29 6.08 -4.62
CA SER A 278 25.44 4.70 -5.09
C SER A 278 24.73 4.51 -6.44
N LYS A 279 25.31 3.67 -7.31
CA LYS A 279 24.66 3.30 -8.57
C LYS A 279 23.35 2.57 -8.30
N VAL A 280 22.29 2.98 -9.02
CA VAL A 280 20.94 2.40 -8.91
C VAL A 280 20.95 0.88 -9.13
N GLU A 281 21.67 0.42 -10.16
CA GLU A 281 21.84 -1.01 -10.45
C GLU A 281 22.35 -1.81 -9.25
N LYS A 282 23.43 -1.32 -8.62
CA LYS A 282 24.03 -2.01 -7.48
C LYS A 282 23.09 -2.07 -6.28
N MET A 283 22.35 -0.97 -6.05
CA MET A 283 21.40 -0.89 -4.94
C MET A 283 20.21 -1.80 -5.18
N LEU A 284 19.65 -1.79 -6.39
CA LEU A 284 18.55 -2.65 -6.80
C LEU A 284 18.93 -4.14 -6.69
N ASN A 285 20.08 -4.53 -7.27
CA ASN A 285 20.51 -5.93 -7.25
C ASN A 285 20.80 -6.43 -5.83
N ARG A 286 21.46 -5.61 -4.99
CA ARG A 286 21.68 -5.96 -3.57
C ARG A 286 20.36 -6.05 -2.81
N GLY A 287 19.44 -5.11 -3.04
CA GLY A 287 18.10 -5.13 -2.47
C GLY A 287 17.34 -6.41 -2.80
N LEU A 288 17.27 -6.77 -4.09
CA LEU A 288 16.58 -7.97 -4.56
C LEU A 288 17.17 -9.26 -3.99
N LEU A 289 18.51 -9.41 -4.03
CA LEU A 289 19.17 -10.61 -3.51
C LEU A 289 19.03 -10.76 -1.99
N ALA A 290 19.20 -9.66 -1.24
CA ALA A 290 19.04 -9.67 0.20
C ALA A 290 17.58 -9.90 0.60
N GLN A 291 16.62 -9.26 -0.08
CA GLN A 291 15.17 -9.51 0.13
C GLN A 291 14.86 -11.01 -0.05
N THR A 292 15.39 -11.62 -1.11
CA THR A 292 15.21 -13.06 -1.38
C THR A 292 15.79 -13.90 -0.25
N CYS A 293 17.00 -13.57 0.25
CA CYS A 293 17.61 -14.27 1.37
C CYS A 293 16.73 -14.22 2.63
N PHE A 294 16.25 -13.02 3.01
CA PHE A 294 15.37 -12.86 4.18
C PHE A 294 13.98 -13.51 3.98
N THR A 295 13.49 -13.60 2.74
CA THR A 295 12.28 -14.39 2.44
C THR A 295 12.50 -15.88 2.77
N PHE A 296 13.66 -16.45 2.46
CA PHE A 296 13.98 -17.83 2.89
C PHE A 296 14.14 -17.97 4.40
N VAL A 297 14.69 -16.95 5.09
CA VAL A 297 14.70 -16.95 6.56
C VAL A 297 13.28 -16.96 7.12
N PHE A 298 12.38 -16.13 6.57
CA PHE A 298 10.96 -16.15 6.92
C PHE A 298 10.33 -17.54 6.68
N VAL A 299 10.56 -18.12 5.49
CA VAL A 299 10.06 -19.47 5.16
C VAL A 299 10.58 -20.51 6.13
N ALA A 300 11.86 -20.48 6.48
CA ALA A 300 12.45 -21.40 7.45
C ALA A 300 11.78 -21.27 8.84
N LEU A 301 11.55 -20.05 9.32
CA LEU A 301 10.91 -19.80 10.61
C LEU A 301 9.48 -20.33 10.70
N ILE A 302 8.76 -20.44 9.58
CA ILE A 302 7.38 -20.94 9.56
C ILE A 302 7.29 -22.47 9.32
N PHE A 303 8.41 -23.18 9.23
CA PHE A 303 8.39 -24.64 9.18
C PHE A 303 7.95 -25.23 10.51
N PRO A 304 7.11 -26.30 10.51
CA PRO A 304 6.58 -26.90 11.73
C PRO A 304 7.65 -27.26 12.75
N GLN A 305 8.76 -27.87 12.30
CA GLN A 305 9.88 -28.27 13.17
C GLN A 305 10.55 -27.08 13.87
N ILE A 306 10.60 -25.94 13.22
CA ILE A 306 11.18 -24.71 13.81
C ILE A 306 10.17 -24.07 14.76
N ILE A 307 8.87 -24.06 14.42
CA ILE A 307 7.82 -23.56 15.28
C ILE A 307 7.77 -24.40 16.58
N GLU A 308 7.81 -25.72 16.51
CA GLU A 308 7.84 -26.61 17.66
C GLU A 308 9.09 -26.37 18.54
N LYS A 309 10.26 -26.19 17.92
CA LYS A 309 11.52 -25.95 18.64
C LYS A 309 11.57 -24.60 19.32
N LEU A 310 11.09 -23.54 18.67
CA LEU A 310 11.09 -22.17 19.22
C LEU A 310 9.87 -21.88 20.11
N GLY A 311 8.81 -22.68 20.00
CA GLY A 311 7.54 -22.55 20.72
C GLY A 311 6.53 -21.68 20.00
N TYR A 312 5.25 -22.12 20.02
CA TYR A 312 4.12 -21.36 19.50
C TYR A 312 3.98 -20.05 20.27
N ALA A 313 3.77 -18.94 19.56
CA ALA A 313 3.62 -17.58 20.10
C ALA A 313 4.73 -17.15 21.09
N SER A 314 5.89 -17.82 21.07
CA SER A 314 7.00 -17.50 21.97
C SER A 314 7.65 -16.15 21.65
N TRP A 315 8.23 -15.51 22.65
CA TRP A 315 8.99 -14.28 22.44
C TRP A 315 10.23 -14.47 21.55
N ILE A 316 10.83 -15.68 21.58
CA ILE A 316 11.98 -15.99 20.70
C ILE A 316 11.52 -15.99 19.25
N MET A 317 10.42 -16.67 18.92
CA MET A 317 9.83 -16.68 17.58
C MET A 317 9.42 -15.25 17.15
N PHE A 318 8.80 -14.51 18.06
CA PHE A 318 8.39 -13.12 17.82
C PHE A 318 9.59 -12.22 17.46
N PHE A 319 10.66 -12.24 18.24
CA PHE A 319 11.85 -11.42 17.95
C PHE A 319 12.58 -11.88 16.68
N ALA A 320 12.65 -13.18 16.40
CA ALA A 320 13.25 -13.71 15.18
C ALA A 320 12.49 -13.23 13.94
N LEU A 321 11.16 -13.30 13.97
CA LEU A 321 10.31 -12.79 12.89
C LEU A 321 10.37 -11.27 12.79
N SER A 322 10.28 -10.53 13.89
CA SER A 322 10.37 -9.07 13.89
C SER A 322 11.68 -8.58 13.26
N LEU A 323 12.80 -9.19 13.63
CA LEU A 323 14.10 -8.86 13.05
C LEU A 323 14.15 -9.17 11.54
N THR A 324 13.61 -10.32 11.15
CA THR A 324 13.49 -10.71 9.73
C THR A 324 12.68 -9.68 8.96
N PHE A 325 11.54 -9.22 9.50
CA PHE A 325 10.68 -8.21 8.87
C PHE A 325 11.33 -6.84 8.79
N VAL A 326 12.09 -6.42 9.81
CA VAL A 326 12.88 -5.18 9.74
C VAL A 326 13.86 -5.24 8.58
N PHE A 327 14.63 -6.32 8.43
CA PHE A 327 15.57 -6.44 7.31
C PHE A 327 14.85 -6.53 5.96
N MET A 328 13.74 -7.25 5.87
CA MET A 328 12.92 -7.26 4.66
C MET A 328 12.45 -5.86 4.29
N GLY A 329 12.03 -5.04 5.26
CA GLY A 329 11.66 -3.64 5.06
C GLY A 329 12.83 -2.77 4.57
N VAL A 330 14.01 -2.91 5.17
CA VAL A 330 15.22 -2.20 4.73
C VAL A 330 15.52 -2.48 3.26
N PHE A 331 15.53 -3.74 2.87
CA PHE A 331 15.85 -4.11 1.49
C PHE A 331 14.70 -3.85 0.52
N ASN A 332 13.46 -3.81 0.98
CA ASN A 332 12.34 -3.32 0.19
C ASN A 332 12.53 -1.84 -0.22
N ALA A 333 13.02 -1.00 0.70
CA ALA A 333 13.37 0.39 0.36
C ALA A 333 14.49 0.45 -0.70
N PHE A 334 15.51 -0.43 -0.63
CA PHE A 334 16.60 -0.50 -1.61
C PHE A 334 16.13 -0.90 -3.02
N ILE A 335 14.96 -1.53 -3.13
CA ILE A 335 14.33 -1.88 -4.41
C ILE A 335 13.46 -0.72 -4.90
N ASN A 336 12.50 -0.28 -4.09
CA ASN A 336 11.45 0.61 -4.55
C ASN A 336 11.91 2.06 -4.71
N THR A 337 12.73 2.59 -3.78
CA THR A 337 13.12 4.00 -3.81
C THR A 337 13.97 4.35 -5.04
N PRO A 338 15.01 3.59 -5.41
CA PRO A 338 15.79 3.87 -6.61
C PRO A 338 14.97 3.77 -7.90
N ILE A 339 14.11 2.75 -8.01
CA ILE A 339 13.22 2.58 -9.17
C ILE A 339 12.31 3.81 -9.32
N GLN A 340 11.71 4.28 -8.22
CA GLN A 340 10.82 5.43 -8.26
C GLN A 340 11.54 6.71 -8.69
N VAL A 341 12.77 6.93 -8.20
CA VAL A 341 13.60 8.08 -8.58
C VAL A 341 13.95 8.03 -10.07
N GLU A 342 14.39 6.87 -10.57
CA GLU A 342 14.75 6.75 -11.98
C GLU A 342 13.54 6.85 -12.92
N LEU A 343 12.40 6.31 -12.54
CA LEU A 343 11.16 6.50 -13.29
C LEU A 343 10.76 7.99 -13.37
N GLN A 344 10.93 8.74 -12.27
CA GLN A 344 10.66 10.19 -12.29
C GLN A 344 11.60 10.98 -13.20
N LYS A 345 12.85 10.55 -13.35
CA LYS A 345 13.81 11.17 -14.28
C LYS A 345 13.55 10.78 -15.74
N LEU A 346 13.21 9.51 -15.98
CA LEU A 346 13.04 8.96 -17.32
C LEU A 346 11.79 9.49 -18.03
N VAL A 347 10.70 9.66 -17.29
CA VAL A 347 9.41 10.04 -17.87
C VAL A 347 9.29 11.56 -17.96
N PRO A 348 9.17 12.13 -19.19
CA PRO A 348 8.95 13.57 -19.37
C PRO A 348 7.74 14.07 -18.59
N THR A 349 7.79 15.33 -18.15
CA THR A 349 6.77 15.91 -17.28
C THR A 349 5.36 15.82 -17.89
N GLU A 350 5.25 15.97 -19.23
CA GLU A 350 3.98 15.90 -19.96
C GLU A 350 3.33 14.50 -19.93
N PHE A 351 4.14 13.45 -19.87
CA PHE A 351 3.68 12.06 -19.86
C PHE A 351 3.65 11.44 -18.45
N ARG A 352 4.18 12.14 -17.44
CA ARG A 352 4.42 11.59 -16.11
C ARG A 352 3.15 11.04 -15.48
N SER A 353 2.06 11.81 -15.45
CA SER A 353 0.79 11.38 -14.88
C SER A 353 0.21 10.14 -15.59
N ARG A 354 0.24 10.12 -16.94
CA ARG A 354 -0.28 9.04 -17.76
C ARG A 354 0.51 7.74 -17.55
N VAL A 355 1.84 7.85 -17.61
CA VAL A 355 2.73 6.68 -17.43
C VAL A 355 2.64 6.13 -16.01
N PHE A 356 2.67 6.99 -14.97
CA PHE A 356 2.58 6.51 -13.59
C PHE A 356 1.21 5.90 -13.27
N SER A 357 0.11 6.44 -13.81
CA SER A 357 -1.21 5.82 -13.67
C SER A 357 -1.27 4.43 -14.31
N VAL A 358 -0.68 4.27 -15.50
CA VAL A 358 -0.60 2.96 -16.17
C VAL A 358 0.28 2.00 -15.36
N LEU A 359 1.44 2.46 -14.87
CA LEU A 359 2.33 1.65 -14.02
C LEU A 359 1.62 1.15 -12.76
N GLU A 360 0.85 2.01 -12.10
CA GLU A 360 0.12 1.63 -10.89
C GLU A 360 -1.02 0.65 -11.18
N VAL A 361 -1.86 0.95 -12.17
CA VAL A 361 -2.98 0.06 -12.55
C VAL A 361 -2.48 -1.29 -13.04
N MET A 362 -1.45 -1.33 -13.88
CA MET A 362 -0.88 -2.59 -14.35
C MET A 362 -0.12 -3.32 -13.24
N GLY A 363 0.67 -2.61 -12.43
CA GLY A 363 1.44 -3.21 -11.35
C GLY A 363 0.59 -3.87 -10.26
N GLN A 364 -0.60 -3.31 -10.01
CA GLN A 364 -1.52 -3.79 -8.96
C GLN A 364 -2.68 -4.63 -9.52
N GLY A 365 -2.97 -4.52 -10.82
CA GLY A 365 -4.20 -5.10 -11.41
C GLY A 365 -4.29 -6.64 -11.33
N ILE A 366 -3.15 -7.34 -11.30
CA ILE A 366 -3.09 -8.80 -11.20
C ILE A 366 -3.14 -9.30 -9.74
N VAL A 367 -2.87 -8.44 -8.76
CA VAL A 367 -2.73 -8.81 -7.34
C VAL A 367 -4.01 -9.43 -6.75
N PRO A 368 -5.24 -8.94 -7.04
CA PRO A 368 -6.46 -9.58 -6.55
C PRO A 368 -6.61 -11.05 -6.98
N ILE A 369 -6.15 -11.40 -8.18
CA ILE A 369 -6.12 -12.79 -8.64
C ILE A 369 -5.18 -13.61 -7.76
N GLY A 370 -4.00 -13.06 -7.46
CA GLY A 370 -3.04 -13.68 -6.54
C GLY A 370 -3.61 -13.90 -5.13
N PHE A 371 -4.37 -12.93 -4.60
CA PHE A 371 -5.05 -13.07 -3.30
C PHE A 371 -6.05 -14.23 -3.30
N GLY A 372 -6.86 -14.36 -4.35
CA GLY A 372 -7.82 -15.46 -4.49
C GLY A 372 -7.13 -16.83 -4.55
N ILE A 373 -6.11 -16.96 -5.40
CA ILE A 373 -5.33 -18.19 -5.54
C ILE A 373 -4.65 -18.55 -4.19
N MET A 374 -4.00 -17.59 -3.54
CA MET A 374 -3.35 -17.81 -2.24
C MET A 374 -4.35 -18.28 -1.19
N GLY A 375 -5.52 -17.62 -1.12
CA GLY A 375 -6.57 -17.99 -0.18
C GLY A 375 -7.01 -19.44 -0.34
N ILE A 376 -7.32 -19.87 -1.57
CA ILE A 376 -7.71 -21.24 -1.87
C ILE A 376 -6.58 -22.23 -1.54
N LEU A 377 -5.34 -21.90 -1.91
CA LEU A 377 -4.20 -22.76 -1.63
C LEU A 377 -3.97 -22.98 -0.14
N LEU A 378 -4.18 -21.96 0.70
CA LEU A 378 -4.01 -22.08 2.16
C LEU A 378 -5.02 -23.01 2.83
N ASP A 379 -6.19 -23.20 2.25
CA ASP A 379 -7.17 -24.16 2.74
C ASP A 379 -6.89 -25.60 2.28
N LEU A 380 -6.03 -25.78 1.26
CA LEU A 380 -5.73 -27.09 0.66
C LEU A 380 -4.32 -27.60 0.98
N VAL A 381 -3.35 -26.70 1.15
CA VAL A 381 -1.92 -27.02 1.25
C VAL A 381 -1.30 -26.31 2.45
N PRO A 382 -0.42 -26.97 3.23
CA PRO A 382 0.26 -26.34 4.35
C PRO A 382 1.01 -25.06 3.94
N ALA A 383 0.85 -23.99 4.73
CA ALA A 383 1.36 -22.66 4.43
C ALA A 383 2.87 -22.60 4.16
N HIS A 384 3.68 -23.38 4.87
CA HIS A 384 5.13 -23.44 4.67
C HIS A 384 5.54 -24.02 3.30
N ILE A 385 4.76 -24.97 2.74
CA ILE A 385 4.98 -25.52 1.40
C ILE A 385 4.67 -24.47 0.34
N ILE A 386 3.55 -23.76 0.50
CA ILE A 386 3.18 -22.67 -0.41
C ILE A 386 4.24 -21.58 -0.39
N ALA A 387 4.64 -21.14 0.81
CA ALA A 387 5.66 -20.11 0.98
C ALA A 387 7.00 -20.53 0.36
N LEU A 388 7.44 -21.78 0.56
CA LEU A 388 8.65 -22.31 -0.03
C LEU A 388 8.59 -22.33 -1.57
N THR A 389 7.49 -22.85 -2.12
CA THR A 389 7.29 -22.94 -3.57
C THR A 389 7.33 -21.56 -4.23
N ILE A 390 6.59 -20.60 -3.67
CA ILE A 390 6.58 -19.23 -4.20
C ILE A 390 7.95 -18.56 -4.04
N SER A 391 8.66 -18.81 -2.94
CA SER A 391 10.00 -18.26 -2.73
C SER A 391 11.01 -18.82 -3.74
N ILE A 392 10.93 -20.11 -4.08
CA ILE A 392 11.77 -20.71 -5.13
C ILE A 392 11.46 -20.10 -6.49
N ILE A 393 10.19 -20.04 -6.88
CA ILE A 393 9.76 -19.41 -8.15
C ILE A 393 10.20 -17.95 -8.20
N GLY A 394 9.94 -17.19 -7.13
CA GLY A 394 10.33 -15.78 -7.02
C GLY A 394 11.86 -15.60 -7.11
N THR A 395 12.63 -16.49 -6.50
CA THR A 395 14.09 -16.47 -6.62
C THR A 395 14.55 -16.64 -8.05
N LEU A 396 13.98 -17.59 -8.79
CA LEU A 396 14.30 -17.80 -10.21
C LEU A 396 13.99 -16.55 -11.04
N VAL A 397 12.84 -15.89 -10.77
CA VAL A 397 12.45 -14.64 -11.43
C VAL A 397 13.44 -13.51 -11.08
N VAL A 398 13.82 -13.37 -9.81
CA VAL A 398 14.80 -12.37 -9.35
C VAL A 398 16.17 -12.62 -9.98
N LEU A 399 16.66 -13.84 -9.97
CA LEU A 399 17.96 -14.19 -10.56
C LEU A 399 17.96 -13.93 -12.08
N LEU A 400 16.89 -14.32 -12.78
CA LEU A 400 16.73 -14.00 -14.20
C LEU A 400 16.79 -12.51 -14.46
N PHE A 401 16.10 -11.71 -13.64
CA PHE A 401 16.11 -10.25 -13.77
C PHE A 401 17.50 -9.68 -13.48
N VAL A 402 18.13 -10.05 -12.37
CA VAL A 402 19.44 -9.53 -11.94
C VAL A 402 20.53 -9.85 -12.96
N PHE A 403 20.60 -11.09 -13.47
CA PHE A 403 21.69 -11.50 -14.37
C PHE A 403 21.47 -11.09 -15.83
N LYS A 404 20.22 -10.96 -16.27
CA LYS A 404 19.93 -10.73 -17.69
C LYS A 404 19.43 -9.32 -17.99
N TYR A 405 18.64 -8.72 -17.11
CA TYR A 405 17.87 -7.52 -17.43
C TYR A 405 18.22 -6.29 -16.59
N SER A 406 18.83 -6.45 -15.41
CA SER A 406 19.04 -5.31 -14.50
C SER A 406 19.90 -4.23 -15.14
N LYS A 407 20.93 -4.62 -15.88
CA LYS A 407 21.83 -3.71 -16.59
C LYS A 407 21.10 -2.98 -17.73
N GLU A 408 20.31 -3.71 -18.52
CA GLU A 408 19.51 -3.12 -19.61
C GLU A 408 18.51 -2.07 -19.12
N VAL A 409 17.86 -2.35 -17.97
CA VAL A 409 16.92 -1.43 -17.33
C VAL A 409 17.64 -0.16 -16.86
N THR A 410 18.80 -0.30 -16.21
CA THR A 410 19.52 0.83 -15.62
C THR A 410 20.31 1.64 -16.66
N GLU A 411 20.90 1.02 -17.69
CA GLU A 411 21.53 1.73 -18.81
C GLU A 411 20.50 2.49 -19.66
N GLY A 412 19.29 1.94 -19.81
CA GLY A 412 18.16 2.65 -20.44
C GLY A 412 17.81 3.96 -19.72
N PHE A 413 18.05 4.03 -18.42
CA PHE A 413 17.91 5.24 -17.61
C PHE A 413 19.09 6.21 -17.77
N GLU A 414 20.34 5.72 -17.85
CA GLU A 414 21.55 6.55 -17.97
C GLU A 414 21.71 7.20 -19.35
N ASN A 415 21.45 6.49 -20.44
CA ASN A 415 21.65 6.99 -21.81
C ASN A 415 20.74 8.17 -22.17
N LYS A 416 19.55 8.28 -21.60
CA LYS A 416 18.67 9.44 -21.83
C LYS A 416 19.13 10.67 -21.04
N ASN A 417 19.70 10.50 -19.86
CA ASN A 417 20.26 11.62 -19.09
C ASN A 417 21.47 12.27 -19.83
N ALA A 418 22.29 11.47 -20.51
CA ALA A 418 23.41 11.98 -21.33
C ALA A 418 22.90 12.77 -22.54
N ASN A 419 21.86 12.31 -23.23
CA ASN A 419 21.29 12.99 -24.39
C ASN A 419 20.51 14.26 -24.04
N SER A 420 19.87 14.34 -22.87
CA SER A 420 19.19 15.57 -22.42
C SER A 420 20.17 16.65 -21.97
N LEU A 421 21.33 16.29 -21.42
CA LEU A 421 22.40 17.25 -21.07
C LEU A 421 23.13 17.77 -22.31
N SER A 422 23.29 16.94 -23.35
CA SER A 422 23.92 17.39 -24.62
C SER A 422 23.02 18.31 -25.44
N SER A 423 21.71 18.20 -25.39
CA SER A 423 20.77 19.10 -26.05
C SER A 423 20.66 20.47 -25.37
N GLN A 424 20.82 20.54 -24.04
CA GLN A 424 20.84 21.81 -23.31
C GLN A 424 22.14 22.60 -23.45
N SER A 425 23.26 21.93 -23.83
CA SER A 425 24.54 22.59 -24.07
C SER A 425 24.71 23.12 -25.49
N ILE A 426 23.77 22.84 -26.40
CA ILE A 426 23.79 23.34 -27.79
C ILE A 426 22.94 24.62 -27.94
N ASP A 427 22.00 24.85 -27.00
CA ASP A 427 21.13 26.04 -27.00
C ASP A 427 21.60 27.16 -26.02
N SER A 428 22.78 27.03 -25.45
CA SER A 428 23.47 28.03 -24.60
C SER A 428 24.72 28.53 -25.31
#